data_f46670a04eb6160ccbfd71a4f151d8a4
#
_entry.id   f46670a04eb6160ccbfd71a4f151d8a4
#
_cell.length_a   1.000
_cell.length_b   1.000
_cell.length_c   1.000
_cell.angle_alpha   90.00
_cell.angle_beta   90.00
_cell.angle_gamma   90.00
#
_symmetry.space_group_name_H-M   'P 1'
#
loop_
_entity.id
_entity.type
_entity.pdbx_description
1 polymer ?
#
loop_
_entity_poly.entity_id
_entity_poly.type
_entity_poly.pdbx_seq_one_letter_code
_entity_poly.pdbx_strand_id
1 'polypeptide(L)'
;MFKLKILVCFIILILLGSCSKEVPNKTLIKEKSLESQVEEAYKEGMEALNAGDVLFAARKFNEAEILFPQADSAPHSALMAAYSYYTQDYYGDAIAELNRFLKVYPSHKDLGYVYYLLAVCYY
;
A
#
# COMPACT_ATOMS: atom_id res chain seq x y z
N MET A 1 -44.11 37.32 31.93
CA MET A 1 -42.69 36.87 31.96
C MET A 1 -42.55 35.37 32.04
N PHE A 2 -43.34 34.65 32.83
CA PHE A 2 -43.21 33.18 32.96
C PHE A 2 -43.56 32.40 31.68
N LYS A 3 -44.63 32.81 30.97
CA LYS A 3 -45.06 32.21 29.67
C LYS A 3 -44.03 32.40 28.55
N LEU A 4 -43.33 33.54 28.55
CA LEU A 4 -42.31 33.82 27.56
C LEU A 4 -41.07 32.92 27.75
N LYS A 5 -40.68 32.65 28.98
CA LYS A 5 -39.55 31.73 29.29
C LYS A 5 -39.83 30.29 28.88
N ILE A 6 -41.10 29.83 29.06
CA ILE A 6 -41.54 28.49 28.63
C ILE A 6 -41.50 28.37 27.11
N LEU A 7 -41.95 29.42 26.40
CA LEU A 7 -41.94 29.45 24.93
C LEU A 7 -40.50 29.39 24.37
N VAL A 8 -39.58 30.13 24.99
CA VAL A 8 -38.15 30.10 24.61
C VAL A 8 -37.49 28.75 24.83
N CYS A 9 -37.79 28.10 25.99
CA CYS A 9 -37.32 26.73 26.25
C CYS A 9 -37.85 25.71 25.24
N PHE A 10 -39.09 25.85 24.82
CA PHE A 10 -39.71 24.96 23.82
C PHE A 10 -39.08 25.11 22.44
N ILE A 11 -38.74 26.34 22.06
CA ILE A 11 -38.06 26.66 20.77
C ILE A 11 -36.63 26.08 20.79
N ILE A 12 -35.92 26.21 21.91
CA ILE A 12 -34.55 25.64 22.07
C ILE A 12 -34.58 24.11 21.99
N LEU A 13 -35.61 23.46 22.56
CA LEU A 13 -35.77 22.00 22.52
C LEU A 13 -36.01 21.49 21.07
N ILE A 14 -36.73 22.25 20.25
CA ILE A 14 -37.01 21.91 18.85
C ILE A 14 -35.73 22.06 17.98
N LEU A 15 -34.88 23.03 18.30
CA LEU A 15 -33.61 23.25 17.58
C LEU A 15 -32.55 22.18 17.85
N LEU A 16 -32.64 21.46 18.97
CA LEU A 16 -31.70 20.38 19.32
C LEU A 16 -32.06 19.04 18.64
N GLY A 17 -33.24 18.90 18.06
CA GLY A 17 -33.69 17.67 17.39
C GLY A 17 -33.28 17.52 15.91
N SER A 18 -32.53 18.48 15.33
CA SER A 18 -32.26 18.52 13.88
C SER A 18 -30.85 18.04 13.48
N CYS A 19 -30.30 17.05 14.15
CA CYS A 19 -29.07 16.40 13.71
C CYS A 19 -29.19 14.89 13.74
N SER A 20 -30.06 14.35 12.88
CA SER A 20 -29.98 12.93 12.48
C SER A 20 -30.46 12.83 11.02
N LYS A 21 -29.65 13.31 10.10
CA LYS A 21 -29.71 12.80 8.73
C LYS A 21 -28.83 11.56 8.70
N GLU A 22 -29.43 10.41 8.83
CA GLU A 22 -28.85 9.19 8.31
C GLU A 22 -28.65 9.41 6.81
N VAL A 23 -27.38 9.56 6.39
CA VAL A 23 -27.02 9.47 5.00
C VAL A 23 -27.35 8.03 4.57
N PRO A 24 -28.23 7.81 3.59
CA PRO A 24 -28.44 6.47 3.08
C PRO A 24 -27.13 6.02 2.46
N ASN A 25 -26.45 5.12 3.18
CA ASN A 25 -25.25 4.44 2.72
C ASN A 25 -25.63 3.52 1.56
N LYS A 26 -25.66 4.07 0.35
CA LYS A 26 -25.99 3.36 -0.87
C LYS A 26 -24.94 3.60 -1.94
N THR A 27 -23.73 3.21 -1.59
CA THR A 27 -22.74 2.64 -2.50
C THR A 27 -21.95 1.65 -1.67
N LEU A 28 -22.37 0.39 -1.74
CA LEU A 28 -21.52 -0.74 -1.37
C LEU A 28 -20.38 -0.78 -2.38
N ILE A 29 -19.46 0.16 -2.30
CA ILE A 29 -18.08 -0.09 -2.71
C ILE A 29 -17.62 -1.07 -1.64
N LYS A 30 -17.64 -2.36 -1.98
CA LYS A 30 -17.04 -3.39 -1.17
C LYS A 30 -15.56 -3.06 -1.17
N GLU A 31 -15.09 -2.34 -0.14
CA GLU A 31 -13.67 -2.06 0.01
C GLU A 31 -12.93 -3.39 -0.08
N LYS A 32 -12.06 -3.49 -1.06
CA LYS A 32 -11.22 -4.63 -1.28
C LYS A 32 -10.34 -4.80 -0.04
N SER A 33 -10.26 -5.99 0.55
CA SER A 33 -9.40 -6.20 1.70
C SER A 33 -7.95 -5.82 1.36
N LEU A 34 -7.17 -5.40 2.34
CA LEU A 34 -5.75 -5.06 2.14
C LEU A 34 -5.00 -6.23 1.50
N GLU A 35 -5.24 -7.44 1.97
CA GLU A 35 -4.64 -8.65 1.41
C GLU A 35 -4.96 -8.82 -0.07
N SER A 36 -6.22 -8.58 -0.46
CA SER A 36 -6.63 -8.67 -1.87
C SER A 36 -6.00 -7.58 -2.74
N GLN A 37 -5.75 -6.39 -2.18
CA GLN A 37 -5.04 -5.31 -2.89
C GLN A 37 -3.57 -5.64 -3.08
N VAL A 38 -2.91 -6.19 -2.05
CA VAL A 38 -1.53 -6.68 -2.12
C VAL A 38 -1.38 -7.76 -3.18
N GLU A 39 -2.27 -8.77 -3.17
CA GLU A 39 -2.25 -9.87 -4.13
C GLU A 39 -2.44 -9.36 -5.56
N GLU A 40 -3.35 -8.41 -5.79
CA GLU A 40 -3.56 -7.81 -7.10
C GLU A 40 -2.35 -7.03 -7.57
N ALA A 41 -1.78 -6.16 -6.72
CA ALA A 41 -0.58 -5.40 -7.07
C ALA A 41 0.61 -6.33 -7.37
N TYR A 42 0.80 -7.38 -6.58
CA TYR A 42 1.84 -8.38 -6.84
C TYR A 42 1.61 -9.12 -8.17
N LYS A 43 0.38 -9.54 -8.45
CA LYS A 43 0.02 -10.20 -9.70
C LYS A 43 0.26 -9.30 -10.91
N GLU A 44 -0.17 -8.04 -10.85
CA GLU A 44 0.10 -7.06 -11.92
C GLU A 44 1.61 -6.86 -12.12
N GLY A 45 2.40 -6.83 -11.04
CA GLY A 45 3.85 -6.80 -11.11
C GLY A 45 4.44 -8.00 -11.84
N MET A 46 3.96 -9.21 -11.55
CA MET A 46 4.39 -10.43 -12.23
C MET A 46 4.02 -10.44 -13.73
N GLU A 47 2.81 -10.01 -14.06
CA GLU A 47 2.35 -9.91 -15.45
C GLU A 47 3.20 -8.91 -16.24
N ALA A 48 3.49 -7.75 -15.66
CA ALA A 48 4.35 -6.74 -16.25
C ALA A 48 5.80 -7.22 -16.44
N LEU A 49 6.35 -7.90 -15.44
CA LEU A 49 7.70 -8.47 -15.51
C LEU A 49 7.80 -9.49 -16.66
N ASN A 50 6.81 -10.36 -16.78
CA ASN A 50 6.74 -11.35 -17.86
C ASN A 50 6.56 -10.70 -19.25
N ALA A 51 5.91 -9.53 -19.31
CA ALA A 51 5.74 -8.74 -20.52
C ALA A 51 6.99 -7.89 -20.86
N GLY A 52 7.99 -7.83 -19.98
CA GLY A 52 9.19 -7.02 -20.13
C GLY A 52 9.03 -5.55 -19.73
N ASP A 53 7.88 -5.15 -19.17
CA ASP A 53 7.68 -3.79 -18.59
C ASP A 53 8.20 -3.75 -17.16
N VAL A 54 9.51 -3.75 -17.01
CA VAL A 54 10.17 -3.85 -15.70
C VAL A 54 9.96 -2.61 -14.83
N LEU A 55 9.76 -1.44 -15.41
CA LEU A 55 9.51 -0.22 -14.66
C LEU A 55 8.11 -0.25 -14.02
N PHE A 56 7.12 -0.73 -14.75
CA PHE A 56 5.78 -0.95 -14.22
C PHE A 56 5.79 -2.08 -13.20
N ALA A 57 6.49 -3.19 -13.49
CA ALA A 57 6.63 -4.32 -12.57
C ALA A 57 7.23 -3.88 -11.22
N ALA A 58 8.35 -3.20 -11.21
CA ALA A 58 9.00 -2.70 -10.00
C ALA A 58 8.07 -1.78 -9.19
N ARG A 59 7.34 -0.88 -9.87
CA ARG A 59 6.36 -0.02 -9.20
C ARG A 59 5.24 -0.81 -8.55
N LYS A 60 4.72 -1.85 -9.19
CA LYS A 60 3.65 -2.71 -8.67
C LYS A 60 4.11 -3.57 -7.50
N PHE A 61 5.33 -4.08 -7.55
CA PHE A 61 5.90 -4.78 -6.41
C PHE A 61 6.14 -3.85 -5.21
N ASN A 62 6.61 -2.63 -5.43
CA ASN A 62 6.73 -1.62 -4.37
C ASN A 62 5.35 -1.21 -3.81
N GLU A 63 4.32 -1.11 -4.65
CA GLU A 63 2.94 -0.89 -4.22
C GLU A 63 2.47 -2.01 -3.29
N ALA A 64 2.69 -3.27 -3.65
CA ALA A 64 2.34 -4.43 -2.82
C ALA A 64 3.04 -4.40 -1.44
N GLU A 65 4.32 -4.02 -1.39
CA GLU A 65 5.05 -3.84 -0.13
C GLU A 65 4.43 -2.73 0.73
N ILE A 66 4.14 -1.58 0.13
CA ILE A 66 3.66 -0.38 0.85
C ILE A 66 2.22 -0.56 1.35
N LEU A 67 1.38 -1.29 0.63
CA LEU A 67 -0.01 -1.54 1.03
C LEU A 67 -0.09 -2.29 2.36
N PHE A 68 0.79 -3.25 2.61
CA PHE A 68 0.83 -3.98 3.86
C PHE A 68 2.27 -4.32 4.29
N PRO A 69 3.03 -3.33 4.81
CA PRO A 69 4.46 -3.47 5.09
C PRO A 69 4.78 -4.50 6.18
N GLN A 70 3.79 -4.86 6.99
CA GLN A 70 3.92 -5.84 8.08
C GLN A 70 3.58 -7.27 7.64
N ALA A 71 3.16 -7.47 6.39
CA ALA A 71 2.90 -8.80 5.86
C ALA A 71 4.21 -9.57 5.65
N ASP A 72 4.17 -10.87 5.86
CA ASP A 72 5.32 -11.76 5.59
C ASP A 72 5.77 -11.72 4.11
N SER A 73 4.88 -11.30 3.21
CA SER A 73 5.14 -11.12 1.77
C SER A 73 5.80 -9.80 1.41
N ALA A 74 5.78 -8.78 2.29
CA ALA A 74 6.32 -7.46 1.99
C ALA A 74 7.81 -7.48 1.60
N PRO A 75 8.71 -8.18 2.33
CA PRO A 75 10.11 -8.31 1.93
C PRO A 75 10.28 -8.97 0.56
N HIS A 76 9.43 -9.96 0.25
CA HIS A 76 9.48 -10.62 -1.05
C HIS A 76 9.09 -9.67 -2.19
N SER A 77 8.07 -8.86 -1.99
CA SER A 77 7.68 -7.82 -2.96
C SER A 77 8.79 -6.80 -3.19
N ALA A 78 9.44 -6.31 -2.12
CA ALA A 78 10.60 -5.42 -2.23
C ALA A 78 11.75 -6.04 -3.04
N LEU A 79 12.03 -7.32 -2.82
CA LEU A 79 13.08 -8.03 -3.56
C LEU A 79 12.71 -8.21 -5.04
N MET A 80 11.43 -8.47 -5.35
CA MET A 80 10.93 -8.57 -6.72
C MET A 80 11.02 -7.23 -7.46
N ALA A 81 10.86 -6.09 -6.78
CA ALA A 81 11.08 -4.78 -7.38
C ALA A 81 12.54 -4.61 -7.82
N ALA A 82 13.50 -4.94 -6.95
CA ALA A 82 14.92 -4.91 -7.29
C ALA A 82 15.27 -5.89 -8.43
N TYR A 83 14.73 -7.09 -8.38
CA TYR A 83 14.93 -8.09 -9.43
C TYR A 83 14.38 -7.64 -10.78
N SER A 84 13.24 -6.95 -10.80
CA SER A 84 12.66 -6.41 -12.03
C SER A 84 13.64 -5.47 -12.74
N TYR A 85 14.23 -4.53 -12.02
CA TYR A 85 15.26 -3.64 -12.57
C TYR A 85 16.48 -4.41 -13.08
N TYR A 86 16.96 -5.38 -12.32
CA TYR A 86 18.11 -6.22 -12.70
C TYR A 86 17.90 -6.94 -14.04
N THR A 87 16.69 -7.44 -14.32
CA THR A 87 16.41 -8.27 -15.52
C THR A 87 16.60 -7.54 -16.84
N GLN A 88 16.64 -6.20 -16.84
CA GLN A 88 16.89 -5.39 -18.04
C GLN A 88 18.02 -4.38 -17.83
N ASP A 89 19.01 -4.76 -17.05
CA ASP A 89 20.28 -4.03 -16.89
C ASP A 89 20.14 -2.64 -16.26
N TYR A 90 19.01 -2.34 -15.59
CA TYR A 90 18.85 -1.14 -14.76
C TYR A 90 19.58 -1.30 -13.42
N TYR A 91 20.89 -1.55 -13.48
CA TYR A 91 21.69 -1.90 -12.31
C TYR A 91 21.69 -0.81 -11.23
N GLY A 92 21.68 0.47 -11.62
CA GLY A 92 21.61 1.58 -10.67
C GLY A 92 20.34 1.55 -9.81
N ASP A 93 19.19 1.30 -10.44
CA ASP A 93 17.89 1.20 -9.75
C ASP A 93 17.83 -0.09 -8.93
N ALA A 94 18.31 -1.20 -9.45
CA ALA A 94 18.40 -2.46 -8.73
C ALA A 94 19.26 -2.32 -7.45
N ILE A 95 20.43 -1.69 -7.54
CA ILE A 95 21.32 -1.42 -6.40
C ILE A 95 20.62 -0.53 -5.36
N ALA A 96 19.89 0.50 -5.79
CA ALA A 96 19.17 1.38 -4.89
C ALA A 96 18.09 0.61 -4.09
N GLU A 97 17.29 -0.23 -4.77
CA GLU A 97 16.27 -1.06 -4.13
C GLU A 97 16.89 -2.12 -3.20
N LEU A 98 17.96 -2.77 -3.60
CA LEU A 98 18.65 -3.76 -2.76
C LEU A 98 19.26 -3.12 -1.50
N ASN A 99 19.86 -1.94 -1.61
CA ASN A 99 20.35 -1.20 -0.46
C ASN A 99 19.21 -0.72 0.45
N ARG A 100 18.06 -0.37 -0.11
CA ARG A 100 16.84 -0.09 0.66
C ARG A 100 16.37 -1.33 1.40
N PHE A 101 16.34 -2.49 0.75
CA PHE A 101 15.99 -3.78 1.36
C PHE A 101 16.85 -4.08 2.58
N LEU A 102 18.17 -3.93 2.47
CA LEU A 102 19.11 -4.17 3.59
C LEU A 102 18.82 -3.27 4.80
N LYS A 103 18.35 -2.06 4.58
CA LYS A 103 18.00 -1.11 5.66
C LYS A 103 16.66 -1.43 6.31
N VAL A 104 15.67 -1.85 5.52
CA VAL A 104 14.30 -2.10 5.99
C VAL A 104 14.17 -3.49 6.61
N TYR A 105 14.89 -4.48 6.06
CA TYR A 105 14.79 -5.90 6.43
C TYR A 105 16.15 -6.50 6.85
N PRO A 106 16.83 -5.94 7.86
CA PRO A 106 18.24 -6.28 8.19
C PRO A 106 18.45 -7.70 8.71
N SER A 107 17.38 -8.42 9.05
CA SER A 107 17.43 -9.78 9.57
C SER A 107 16.65 -10.79 8.72
N HIS A 108 16.35 -10.43 7.47
CA HIS A 108 15.55 -11.31 6.61
C HIS A 108 16.36 -12.51 6.13
N LYS A 109 15.69 -13.65 5.99
CA LYS A 109 16.34 -14.93 5.58
C LYS A 109 17.02 -14.85 4.20
N ASP A 110 16.52 -14.01 3.30
CA ASP A 110 17.00 -13.89 1.92
C ASP A 110 18.16 -12.90 1.74
N LEU A 111 18.78 -12.41 2.83
CA LEU A 111 19.94 -11.50 2.74
C LEU A 111 21.09 -12.06 1.89
N GLY A 112 21.30 -13.36 1.92
CA GLY A 112 22.31 -14.01 1.08
C GLY A 112 22.06 -13.76 -0.41
N TYR A 113 20.81 -13.87 -0.85
CA TYR A 113 20.43 -13.59 -2.22
C TYR A 113 20.53 -12.08 -2.55
N VAL A 114 20.18 -11.21 -1.61
CA VAL A 114 20.31 -9.75 -1.77
C VAL A 114 21.77 -9.36 -2.02
N TYR A 115 22.70 -9.88 -1.21
CA TYR A 115 24.12 -9.62 -1.40
C TYR A 115 24.67 -10.23 -2.70
N TYR A 116 24.19 -11.40 -3.09
CA TYR A 116 24.53 -12.00 -4.38
C TYR A 116 24.09 -11.08 -5.53
N LEU A 117 22.85 -10.64 -5.52
CA LEU A 117 22.31 -9.78 -6.58
C LEU A 117 23.01 -8.42 -6.63
N LEU A 118 23.35 -7.83 -5.47
CA LEU A 118 24.18 -6.64 -5.39
C LEU A 118 25.55 -6.86 -6.05
N ALA A 119 26.22 -7.95 -5.73
CA ALA A 119 27.52 -8.26 -6.30
C ALA A 119 27.44 -8.37 -7.85
N VAL A 120 26.39 -9.02 -8.35
CA VAL A 120 26.18 -9.14 -9.81
C VAL A 120 25.88 -7.78 -10.45
N CYS A 121 25.14 -6.88 -9.79
CA CYS A 121 24.87 -5.54 -10.30
C CYS A 121 26.13 -4.64 -10.34
N TYR A 122 27.13 -4.89 -9.50
CA TYR A 122 28.38 -4.13 -9.45
C TYR A 122 29.45 -4.69 -10.39
N TYR A 123 29.30 -5.91 -10.89
CA TYR A 123 30.28 -6.57 -11.75
C TYR A 123 30.04 -6.26 -13.24
#